data_c4ee04b5e4462551158519397ff8a545
#
_entry.id   c4ee04b5e4462551158519397ff8a545
#
_cell.length_a   1.000
_cell.length_b   1.000
_cell.length_c   1.000
_cell.angle_alpha   90.00
_cell.angle_beta   90.00
_cell.angle_gamma   90.00
#
_symmetry.space_group_name_H-M   'P 1'
#
loop_
_entity.id
_entity.type
_entity.pdbx_description
1 polymer ?
#
loop_
_entity_poly.entity_id
_entity_poly.type
_entity_poly.pdbx_seq_one_letter_code
_entity_poly.pdbx_strand_id
1 'polypeptide(L)'
;MNRKDFLQLFGLGATALVASACLGGCGGGSKSSDPVPGAAGIDFTVDLTAASSAPLNDAATGYIYSPTRDVIVAKTRAGTYVALQAPCPHQGTSVYFDQGQSRFVCPNHNAIFDVAGTVLSGPAPRALKQYTVTQTGNSLRITG
;
A
#
# COMPACT_ATOMS: atom_id res chain seq x y z
N MET A 1 38.04 -22.00 42.54
CA MET A 1 38.10 -20.64 42.01
C MET A 1 37.04 -19.81 42.74
N ASN A 2 37.53 -18.89 43.59
CA ASN A 2 36.68 -18.06 44.42
C ASN A 2 36.20 -16.80 43.64
N ARG A 3 35.00 -16.38 43.92
CA ARG A 3 34.37 -15.22 43.25
C ARG A 3 35.18 -13.90 43.37
N LYS A 4 36.21 -13.88 44.19
CA LYS A 4 37.08 -12.71 44.38
C LYS A 4 38.18 -12.60 43.33
N ASP A 5 38.55 -13.71 42.71
CA ASP A 5 39.63 -13.73 41.71
C ASP A 5 39.16 -13.28 40.32
N PHE A 6 37.84 -13.29 40.07
CA PHE A 6 37.26 -12.83 38.81
C PHE A 6 37.22 -11.31 38.67
N LEU A 7 37.22 -10.58 39.82
CA LEU A 7 37.11 -9.12 39.78
C LEU A 7 38.46 -8.40 39.68
N GLN A 8 39.58 -9.12 39.80
CA GLN A 8 40.93 -8.51 39.67
C GLN A 8 41.47 -8.52 38.23
N LEU A 9 40.79 -9.22 37.31
CA LEU A 9 41.28 -9.29 35.94
C LEU A 9 40.80 -8.15 35.04
N PHE A 10 39.93 -7.26 35.52
CA PHE A 10 39.39 -6.13 34.75
C PHE A 10 39.89 -4.76 35.16
N GLY A 11 40.89 -4.71 35.99
CA GLY A 11 41.47 -3.45 36.42
C GLY A 11 42.95 -3.33 36.02
N LEU A 12 43.21 -2.79 34.88
CA LEU A 12 44.45 -2.08 34.49
C LEU A 12 44.74 -2.29 33.00
N GLY A 13 44.55 -1.27 32.24
CA GLY A 13 45.04 -1.32 30.84
C GLY A 13 44.47 -0.25 29.92
N ALA A 14 45.06 0.93 30.06
CA ALA A 14 45.44 1.80 28.94
C ALA A 14 44.36 2.51 28.13
N THR A 15 44.30 3.79 28.35
CA THR A 15 43.96 4.86 27.42
C THR A 15 44.45 4.59 25.98
N ALA A 16 43.50 4.49 25.05
CA ALA A 16 43.76 4.79 23.66
C ALA A 16 42.55 5.53 23.11
N LEU A 17 42.75 6.83 22.93
CA LEU A 17 41.90 7.69 22.11
C LEU A 17 41.95 7.19 20.68
N VAL A 18 40.86 6.63 20.20
CA VAL A 18 40.60 6.51 18.77
C VAL A 18 39.23 7.14 18.52
N ALA A 19 39.28 8.37 18.08
CA ALA A 19 38.14 9.00 17.41
C ALA A 19 37.92 8.25 16.12
N SER A 20 36.99 7.31 16.10
CA SER A 20 36.50 6.68 14.90
C SER A 20 35.05 7.03 14.79
N ALA A 21 34.77 7.93 13.86
CA ALA A 21 33.43 8.25 13.43
C ALA A 21 32.79 6.99 12.82
N CYS A 22 32.08 6.25 13.64
CA CYS A 22 31.21 5.19 13.16
C CYS A 22 29.89 5.81 12.71
N LEU A 23 29.83 6.13 11.43
CA LEU A 23 28.56 6.10 10.71
C LEU A 23 28.09 4.64 10.64
N GLY A 24 27.63 4.11 11.74
CA GLY A 24 26.93 2.86 11.81
C GLY A 24 25.45 3.15 11.60
N GLY A 25 24.96 2.97 10.39
CA GLY A 25 23.54 2.94 10.14
C GLY A 25 22.92 1.79 10.92
N CYS A 26 22.33 2.08 12.06
CA CYS A 26 21.43 1.16 12.72
C CYS A 26 20.19 1.01 11.88
N GLY A 27 20.11 -0.06 11.11
CA GLY A 27 18.88 -0.59 10.59
C GLY A 27 18.01 -1.08 11.74
N GLY A 28 17.53 -0.16 12.57
CA GLY A 28 16.41 -0.41 13.45
C GLY A 28 15.18 -0.49 12.57
N GLY A 29 14.65 -1.69 12.38
CA GLY A 29 13.33 -1.88 11.77
C GLY A 29 12.27 -1.27 12.68
N SER A 30 12.18 0.05 12.72
CA SER A 30 10.99 0.73 13.14
C SER A 30 9.92 0.29 12.14
N LYS A 31 8.94 -0.47 12.60
CA LYS A 31 7.66 -0.57 11.89
C LYS A 31 7.16 0.87 11.86
N SER A 32 7.45 1.55 10.76
CA SER A 32 6.91 2.88 10.56
C SER A 32 5.40 2.73 10.56
N SER A 33 4.76 3.34 11.54
CA SER A 33 3.31 3.49 11.59
C SER A 33 2.82 4.51 10.55
N ASP A 34 3.70 4.91 9.64
CA ASP A 34 3.36 5.84 8.58
C ASP A 34 2.40 5.16 7.58
N PRO A 35 1.32 5.84 7.19
CA PRO A 35 0.37 5.32 6.22
C PRO A 35 1.05 4.98 4.90
N VAL A 36 0.73 3.82 4.32
CA VAL A 36 1.25 3.40 3.01
C VAL A 36 0.81 4.40 1.94
N PRO A 37 1.73 5.13 1.28
CA PRO A 37 1.36 6.14 0.30
C PRO A 37 0.81 5.51 -0.98
N GLY A 38 -0.06 6.25 -1.67
CA GLY A 38 -0.45 5.90 -3.04
C GLY A 38 0.70 6.18 -4.00
N ALA A 39 0.88 5.33 -5.00
CA ALA A 39 1.89 5.51 -6.02
C ALA A 39 1.72 6.85 -6.75
N ALA A 40 2.83 7.46 -7.15
CA ALA A 40 2.87 8.67 -7.96
C ALA A 40 3.35 8.33 -9.38
N GLY A 41 3.07 9.23 -10.33
CA GLY A 41 3.52 9.06 -11.72
C GLY A 41 2.83 7.91 -12.44
N ILE A 42 1.61 7.57 -12.03
CA ILE A 42 0.79 6.56 -12.69
C ILE A 42 0.35 7.07 -14.06
N ASP A 43 0.64 6.30 -15.09
CA ASP A 43 0.14 6.51 -16.45
C ASP A 43 0.08 5.16 -17.18
N PHE A 44 -1.12 4.61 -17.32
CA PHE A 44 -1.34 3.39 -18.09
C PHE A 44 -2.73 3.38 -18.72
N THR A 45 -2.91 2.51 -19.71
CA THR A 45 -4.16 2.37 -20.44
C THR A 45 -4.70 0.96 -20.32
N VAL A 46 -6.02 0.85 -20.12
CA VAL A 46 -6.77 -0.40 -20.11
C VAL A 46 -7.64 -0.45 -21.39
N ASP A 47 -7.45 -1.49 -22.18
CA ASP A 47 -8.33 -1.78 -23.33
C ASP A 47 -9.52 -2.63 -22.83
N LEU A 48 -10.71 -2.06 -22.89
CA LEU A 48 -11.96 -2.71 -22.43
C LEU A 48 -12.36 -3.91 -23.29
N THR A 49 -11.75 -4.09 -24.47
CA THR A 49 -12.01 -5.24 -25.37
C THR A 49 -11.04 -6.40 -25.10
N ALA A 50 -9.95 -6.14 -24.35
CA ALA A 50 -8.97 -7.16 -24.06
C ALA A 50 -9.51 -8.20 -23.05
N ALA A 51 -9.05 -9.44 -23.17
CA ALA A 51 -9.43 -10.51 -22.22
C ALA A 51 -8.99 -10.18 -20.78
N SER A 52 -7.90 -9.43 -20.60
CA SER A 52 -7.41 -8.99 -19.30
C SER A 52 -8.35 -8.04 -18.57
N SER A 53 -9.22 -7.32 -19.28
CA SER A 53 -10.21 -6.40 -18.72
C SER A 53 -11.60 -7.03 -18.55
N ALA A 54 -11.80 -8.28 -18.98
CA ALA A 54 -13.07 -8.97 -18.83
C ALA A 54 -13.65 -8.93 -17.41
N PRO A 55 -12.85 -9.03 -16.32
CA PRO A 55 -13.36 -8.93 -14.94
C PRO A 55 -14.06 -7.60 -14.62
N LEU A 56 -13.76 -6.50 -15.33
CA LEU A 56 -14.47 -5.23 -15.16
C LEU A 56 -15.96 -5.31 -15.51
N ASN A 57 -16.33 -6.21 -16.43
CA ASN A 57 -17.71 -6.40 -16.86
C ASN A 57 -18.39 -7.59 -16.16
N ASP A 58 -17.65 -8.32 -15.32
CA ASP A 58 -18.20 -9.43 -14.54
C ASP A 58 -18.92 -8.86 -13.30
N ALA A 59 -20.20 -9.24 -13.16
CA ALA A 59 -21.04 -8.82 -12.04
C ALA A 59 -20.55 -9.32 -10.65
N ALA A 60 -19.74 -10.37 -10.63
CA ALA A 60 -19.17 -10.90 -9.39
C ALA A 60 -17.84 -10.24 -9.01
N THR A 61 -17.08 -9.76 -9.98
CA THR A 61 -15.74 -9.17 -9.78
C THR A 61 -15.80 -7.66 -9.89
N GLY A 62 -16.07 -7.11 -11.06
CA GLY A 62 -16.21 -5.67 -11.32
C GLY A 62 -14.94 -4.85 -11.20
N TYR A 63 -13.76 -5.46 -11.09
CA TYR A 63 -12.49 -4.74 -10.96
C TYR A 63 -11.29 -5.50 -11.53
N ILE A 64 -10.23 -4.77 -11.79
CA ILE A 64 -8.88 -5.29 -12.13
C ILE A 64 -7.82 -4.50 -11.38
N TYR A 65 -6.61 -5.04 -11.29
CA TYR A 65 -5.44 -4.30 -10.81
C TYR A 65 -4.56 -3.86 -11.98
N SER A 66 -3.82 -2.76 -11.78
CA SER A 66 -2.69 -2.41 -12.67
C SER A 66 -1.64 -3.52 -12.67
N PRO A 67 -0.77 -3.59 -13.71
CA PRO A 67 0.30 -4.58 -13.77
C PRO A 67 1.22 -4.60 -12.54
N THR A 68 1.48 -3.43 -11.96
CA THR A 68 2.28 -3.26 -10.75
C THR A 68 1.48 -3.47 -9.45
N ARG A 69 0.15 -3.63 -9.54
CA ARG A 69 -0.80 -3.73 -8.43
C ARG A 69 -0.84 -2.50 -7.50
N ASP A 70 -0.39 -1.35 -7.99
CA ASP A 70 -0.47 -0.09 -7.26
C ASP A 70 -1.85 0.55 -7.34
N VAL A 71 -2.58 0.25 -8.41
CA VAL A 71 -3.91 0.79 -8.70
C VAL A 71 -4.93 -0.32 -8.87
N ILE A 72 -6.11 -0.13 -8.28
CA ILE A 72 -7.31 -0.92 -8.57
C ILE A 72 -8.26 -0.08 -9.41
N VAL A 73 -8.68 -0.61 -10.55
CA VAL A 73 -9.69 -0.02 -11.42
C VAL A 73 -10.98 -0.80 -11.25
N ALA A 74 -12.08 -0.12 -10.95
CA ALA A 74 -13.37 -0.76 -10.75
C ALA A 74 -14.46 -0.10 -11.58
N LYS A 75 -15.44 -0.90 -11.99
CA LYS A 75 -16.66 -0.44 -12.63
C LYS A 75 -17.76 -0.35 -11.59
N THR A 76 -18.25 0.85 -11.34
CA THR A 76 -19.34 1.09 -10.38
C THR A 76 -20.68 0.56 -10.93
N ARG A 77 -21.66 0.43 -10.05
CA ARG A 77 -23.04 0.08 -10.46
C ARG A 77 -23.66 1.10 -11.42
N ALA A 78 -23.22 2.35 -11.36
CA ALA A 78 -23.65 3.40 -12.29
C ALA A 78 -23.03 3.26 -13.69
N GLY A 79 -22.14 2.29 -13.89
CA GLY A 79 -21.44 2.05 -15.16
C GLY A 79 -20.22 2.95 -15.37
N THR A 80 -19.84 3.77 -14.39
CA THR A 80 -18.64 4.60 -14.42
C THR A 80 -17.42 3.83 -13.92
N TYR A 81 -16.23 4.24 -14.38
CA TYR A 81 -14.98 3.66 -13.94
C TYR A 81 -14.30 4.55 -12.90
N VAL A 82 -13.76 3.94 -11.87
CA VAL A 82 -12.96 4.61 -10.83
C VAL A 82 -11.62 3.92 -10.69
N ALA A 83 -10.58 4.66 -10.36
CA ALA A 83 -9.25 4.12 -10.13
C ALA A 83 -8.72 4.66 -8.79
N LEU A 84 -8.40 3.75 -7.89
CA LEU A 84 -7.93 4.06 -6.54
C LEU A 84 -6.61 3.35 -6.24
N GLN A 85 -5.93 3.83 -5.21
CA GLN A 85 -4.80 3.13 -4.61
C GLN A 85 -5.20 1.71 -4.21
N ALA A 86 -4.48 0.70 -4.71
CA ALA A 86 -4.75 -0.69 -4.34
C ALA A 86 -4.18 -1.07 -2.96
N PRO A 87 -2.94 -0.70 -2.59
CA PRO A 87 -2.43 -0.96 -1.25
C PRO A 87 -3.18 -0.16 -0.18
N CYS A 88 -3.75 -0.86 0.80
CA CYS A 88 -4.44 -0.23 1.93
C CYS A 88 -3.48 0.65 2.73
N PRO A 89 -3.86 1.90 3.06
CA PRO A 89 -3.00 2.82 3.82
C PRO A 89 -2.60 2.31 5.21
N HIS A 90 -3.34 1.33 5.76
CA HIS A 90 -3.04 0.76 7.07
C HIS A 90 -1.76 -0.11 7.05
N GLN A 91 -1.70 -1.13 6.18
CA GLN A 91 -0.57 -2.09 6.15
C GLN A 91 -0.23 -2.58 4.74
N GLY A 92 -0.68 -1.92 3.68
CA GLY A 92 -0.30 -2.24 2.31
C GLY A 92 -1.01 -3.44 1.68
N THR A 93 -1.93 -4.10 2.38
CA THR A 93 -2.73 -5.19 1.79
C THR A 93 -3.62 -4.65 0.68
N SER A 94 -3.63 -5.29 -0.49
CA SER A 94 -4.46 -4.84 -1.60
C SER A 94 -5.95 -4.91 -1.26
N VAL A 95 -6.64 -3.79 -1.47
CA VAL A 95 -8.10 -3.74 -1.34
C VAL A 95 -8.75 -4.43 -2.54
N TYR A 96 -9.96 -4.95 -2.38
CA TYR A 96 -10.81 -5.43 -3.46
C TYR A 96 -12.08 -4.60 -3.55
N PHE A 97 -12.78 -4.69 -4.67
CA PHE A 97 -14.06 -4.00 -4.86
C PHE A 97 -15.23 -4.96 -4.63
N ASP A 98 -16.06 -4.62 -3.66
CA ASP A 98 -17.35 -5.29 -3.42
C ASP A 98 -18.40 -4.62 -4.30
N GLN A 99 -18.67 -5.22 -5.47
CA GLN A 99 -19.62 -4.67 -6.43
C GLN A 99 -21.06 -4.67 -5.89
N GLY A 100 -21.40 -5.65 -5.05
CA GLY A 100 -22.70 -5.76 -4.41
C GLY A 100 -23.05 -4.55 -3.56
N GLN A 101 -22.07 -3.94 -2.90
CA GLN A 101 -22.25 -2.79 -2.05
C GLN A 101 -21.57 -1.51 -2.57
N SER A 102 -20.96 -1.56 -3.77
CA SER A 102 -20.24 -0.46 -4.41
C SER A 102 -19.23 0.20 -3.46
N ARG A 103 -18.33 -0.60 -2.89
CA ARG A 103 -17.33 -0.16 -1.92
C ARG A 103 -16.03 -0.94 -2.06
N PHE A 104 -14.94 -0.37 -1.59
CA PHE A 104 -13.66 -1.06 -1.49
C PHE A 104 -13.46 -1.61 -0.09
N VAL A 105 -12.88 -2.80 0.01
CA VAL A 105 -12.66 -3.49 1.28
C VAL A 105 -11.23 -3.98 1.36
N CYS A 106 -10.57 -3.71 2.48
CA CYS A 106 -9.28 -4.29 2.82
C CYS A 106 -9.53 -5.61 3.58
N PRO A 107 -9.11 -6.77 3.04
CA PRO A 107 -9.41 -8.06 3.67
C PRO A 107 -8.63 -8.32 4.96
N ASN A 108 -7.57 -7.54 5.22
CA ASN A 108 -6.70 -7.78 6.37
C ASN A 108 -7.36 -7.38 7.70
N HIS A 109 -7.91 -6.14 7.77
CA HIS A 109 -8.55 -5.63 8.98
C HIS A 109 -9.92 -5.00 8.72
N ASN A 110 -10.56 -5.35 7.60
CA ASN A 110 -11.90 -4.89 7.22
C ASN A 110 -12.05 -3.35 7.17
N ALA A 111 -11.00 -2.64 6.75
CA ALA A 111 -11.16 -1.24 6.41
C ALA A 111 -12.06 -1.13 5.17
N ILE A 112 -13.04 -0.25 5.22
CA ILE A 112 -14.05 -0.04 4.17
C ILE A 112 -13.93 1.38 3.66
N PHE A 113 -13.96 1.51 2.33
CA PHE A 113 -13.87 2.78 1.63
C PHE A 113 -15.01 2.90 0.61
N ASP A 114 -15.51 4.10 0.41
CA ASP A 114 -16.48 4.37 -0.66
C ASP A 114 -15.82 4.38 -2.05
N VAL A 115 -16.62 4.62 -3.09
CA VAL A 115 -16.13 4.70 -4.49
C VAL A 115 -15.21 5.91 -4.74
N ALA A 116 -15.19 6.88 -3.85
CA ALA A 116 -14.27 8.01 -3.86
C ALA A 116 -12.99 7.74 -3.05
N GLY A 117 -12.88 6.56 -2.44
CA GLY A 117 -11.75 6.19 -1.60
C GLY A 117 -11.82 6.72 -0.16
N THR A 118 -12.92 7.37 0.24
CA THR A 118 -13.11 7.89 1.59
C THR A 118 -13.26 6.74 2.58
N VAL A 119 -12.62 6.82 3.75
CA VAL A 119 -12.77 5.81 4.80
C VAL A 119 -14.19 5.86 5.37
N LEU A 120 -14.90 4.74 5.27
CA LEU A 120 -16.22 4.57 5.90
C LEU A 120 -16.10 3.87 7.26
N SER A 121 -15.18 2.93 7.41
CA SER A 121 -14.91 2.25 8.67
C SER A 121 -13.57 1.53 8.66
N GLY A 122 -13.12 1.11 9.85
CA GLY A 122 -11.90 0.33 10.04
C GLY A 122 -10.67 1.17 10.36
N PRO A 123 -9.50 0.53 10.46
CA PRO A 123 -8.30 1.13 11.02
C PRO A 123 -7.47 1.94 10.01
N ALA A 124 -7.96 2.15 8.78
CA ALA A 124 -7.21 2.92 7.78
C ALA A 124 -7.07 4.38 8.22
N PRO A 125 -5.83 4.93 8.30
CA PRO A 125 -5.60 6.26 8.85
C PRO A 125 -5.93 7.39 7.87
N ARG A 126 -6.16 7.06 6.59
CA ARG A 126 -6.48 8.02 5.53
C ARG A 126 -7.23 7.37 4.38
N ALA A 127 -7.81 8.19 3.51
CA ALA A 127 -8.45 7.77 2.27
C ALA A 127 -7.47 7.09 1.31
N LEU A 128 -8.00 6.26 0.40
CA LEU A 128 -7.26 5.76 -0.76
C LEU A 128 -6.98 6.93 -1.72
N LYS A 129 -5.77 7.00 -2.27
CA LYS A 129 -5.47 7.97 -3.33
C LYS A 129 -6.35 7.69 -4.54
N GLN A 130 -6.96 8.74 -5.08
CA GLN A 130 -7.68 8.67 -6.34
C GLN A 130 -6.76 8.96 -7.52
N TYR A 131 -7.02 8.30 -8.63
CA TYR A 131 -6.38 8.53 -9.93
C TYR A 131 -7.43 8.97 -10.94
N THR A 132 -7.01 9.82 -11.87
CA THR A 132 -7.89 10.29 -12.94
C THR A 132 -8.14 9.17 -13.94
N VAL A 133 -9.41 8.94 -14.28
CA VAL A 133 -9.81 8.01 -15.33
C VAL A 133 -10.41 8.79 -16.48
N THR A 134 -9.81 8.65 -17.66
CA THR A 134 -10.31 9.24 -18.91
C THR A 134 -10.71 8.12 -19.84
N GLN A 135 -12.01 8.03 -20.19
CA GLN A 135 -12.51 7.06 -21.14
C GLN A 135 -12.60 7.67 -22.55
N THR A 136 -12.05 6.97 -23.52
CA THR A 136 -12.18 7.30 -24.94
C THR A 136 -12.53 6.03 -25.71
N GLY A 137 -13.80 5.89 -26.10
CA GLY A 137 -14.30 4.66 -26.70
C GLY A 137 -14.12 3.46 -25.77
N ASN A 138 -13.36 2.48 -26.21
CA ASN A 138 -13.04 1.26 -25.44
C ASN A 138 -11.72 1.35 -24.67
N SER A 139 -11.17 2.52 -24.52
CA SER A 139 -9.90 2.75 -23.83
C SER A 139 -10.10 3.57 -22.56
N LEU A 140 -9.55 3.11 -21.43
CA LEU A 140 -9.45 3.88 -20.20
C LEU A 140 -8.00 4.26 -19.98
N ARG A 141 -7.68 5.55 -19.92
CA ARG A 141 -6.38 6.04 -19.46
C ARG A 141 -6.47 6.43 -18.00
N ILE A 142 -5.56 5.90 -17.20
CA ILE A 142 -5.45 6.15 -15.77
C ILE A 142 -4.16 6.94 -15.51
N THR A 143 -4.28 8.11 -14.85
CA THR A 143 -3.15 9.00 -14.56
C THR A 143 -3.20 9.56 -13.14
N GLY A 144 -1.97 9.85 -12.54
CA GLY A 144 -1.90 10.50 -11.23
C GLY A 144 -0.67 10.25 -10.39
#